data_af87227310dc34f1762aae2a08c576bb
#
_entry.id   af87227310dc34f1762aae2a08c576bb
#
_cell.length_a   1.000
_cell.length_b   1.000
_cell.length_c   1.000
_cell.angle_alpha   90.00
_cell.angle_beta   90.00
_cell.angle_gamma   90.00
#
_symmetry.space_group_name_H-M   'P 1'
#
loop_
_entity.id
_entity.type
_entity.pdbx_description
1 polymer ?
#
loop_
_entity_poly.entity_id
_entity_poly.type
_entity_poly.pdbx_seq_one_letter_code
_entity_poly.pdbx_strand_id
1 'polypeptide(L)'
;RNENSQDHIITIEDPIEFVHQHKSCIISQREVGVDTDNWFAALKNTLRQAPDVILIGENRDRETMDYAIAFAETGHLCMATLHANSTNQALDRIINFFPEERRTQLLTDLSLNLQAFISQRLVPREHGKGRVAAVEVLLNSPLIADLIHKGEVLGIKEIMKRSNDIGMLTFDQALYELYESGQIGYQDAIKNADSANDLRLDIQLRSRRAQNAGPDLELI
;
A
#
# COMPACT_ATOMS: atom_id res chain seq x y z
N ARG A 1 -0.35 14.55 -9.22
CA ARG A 1 -1.18 14.46 -10.41
C ARG A 1 -1.99 15.72 -10.58
N ASN A 2 -2.70 16.21 -9.57
CA ASN A 2 -3.49 17.44 -9.63
C ASN A 2 -2.72 18.69 -10.13
N GLU A 3 -1.40 18.71 -10.00
CA GLU A 3 -0.55 19.82 -10.46
C GLU A 3 -0.03 19.63 -11.90
N ASN A 4 0.07 18.37 -12.35
CA ASN A 4 0.86 18.00 -13.53
C ASN A 4 0.04 17.34 -14.65
N SER A 5 -1.26 17.15 -14.48
CA SER A 5 -2.16 16.59 -15.50
C SER A 5 -3.49 17.33 -15.55
N GLN A 6 -4.24 17.14 -16.63
CA GLN A 6 -5.56 17.75 -16.85
C GLN A 6 -6.64 16.68 -16.79
N ASP A 7 -6.72 16.00 -15.65
CA ASP A 7 -7.60 14.87 -15.43
C ASP A 7 -8.87 15.27 -14.66
N HIS A 8 -9.89 14.43 -14.76
CA HIS A 8 -11.01 14.43 -13.82
C HIS A 8 -10.78 13.37 -12.76
N ILE A 9 -10.59 13.79 -11.52
CA ILE A 9 -10.36 12.91 -10.36
C ILE A 9 -11.65 12.86 -9.54
N ILE A 10 -12.21 11.68 -9.35
CA ILE A 10 -13.38 11.46 -8.47
C ILE A 10 -12.91 10.73 -7.23
N THR A 11 -13.28 11.25 -6.06
CA THR A 11 -13.09 10.55 -4.80
C THR A 11 -14.43 10.20 -4.15
N ILE A 12 -14.51 9.04 -3.50
CA ILE A 12 -15.65 8.61 -2.70
C ILE A 12 -15.10 8.24 -1.33
N GLU A 13 -15.50 8.98 -0.31
CA GLU A 13 -14.88 8.95 1.02
C GLU A 13 -15.94 8.87 2.13
N ASP A 14 -15.55 8.40 3.30
CA ASP A 14 -16.44 8.24 4.46
C ASP A 14 -15.63 8.38 5.78
N PRO A 15 -15.45 9.62 6.27
CA PRO A 15 -15.74 10.93 5.66
C PRO A 15 -14.61 11.45 4.74
N ILE A 16 -14.78 12.65 4.18
CA ILE A 16 -13.69 13.39 3.52
C ILE A 16 -12.72 13.90 4.58
N GLU A 17 -11.48 13.37 4.56
CA GLU A 17 -10.43 13.77 5.52
C GLU A 17 -9.71 15.06 5.11
N PHE A 18 -9.61 15.32 3.82
CA PHE A 18 -8.91 16.48 3.28
C PHE A 18 -9.61 17.01 2.04
N VAL A 19 -9.94 18.30 2.03
CA VAL A 19 -10.54 18.97 0.88
C VAL A 19 -9.48 19.39 -0.11
N HIS A 20 -9.53 18.82 -1.31
CA HIS A 20 -8.60 19.12 -2.38
C HIS A 20 -9.04 20.35 -3.19
N GLN A 21 -8.13 21.30 -3.37
CA GLN A 21 -8.34 22.41 -4.29
C GLN A 21 -8.13 21.94 -5.74
N HIS A 22 -8.96 22.44 -6.66
CA HIS A 22 -8.69 22.28 -8.09
C HIS A 22 -7.39 23.00 -8.44
N LYS A 23 -6.52 22.33 -9.19
CA LYS A 23 -5.32 22.93 -9.81
C LYS A 23 -5.41 22.73 -11.32
N SER A 24 -4.59 21.84 -11.87
CA SER A 24 -4.71 21.48 -13.29
C SER A 24 -5.81 20.43 -13.54
N CYS A 25 -6.17 19.64 -12.51
CA CYS A 25 -7.26 18.67 -12.56
C CYS A 25 -8.56 19.25 -11.99
N ILE A 26 -9.69 18.69 -12.45
CA ILE A 26 -10.99 18.82 -11.78
C ILE A 26 -11.06 17.73 -10.71
N ILE A 27 -11.35 18.08 -9.46
CA ILE A 27 -11.51 17.11 -8.37
C ILE A 27 -12.94 17.15 -7.86
N SER A 28 -13.65 16.03 -7.97
CA SER A 28 -15.02 15.84 -7.47
C SER A 28 -14.97 14.89 -6.27
N GLN A 29 -15.02 15.45 -5.06
CA GLN A 29 -15.08 14.66 -3.83
C GLN A 29 -16.54 14.42 -3.43
N ARG A 30 -16.84 13.21 -2.98
CA ARG A 30 -18.16 12.81 -2.51
C ARG A 30 -18.06 12.11 -1.17
N GLU A 31 -18.77 12.63 -0.20
CA GLU A 31 -18.89 12.03 1.13
C GLU A 31 -20.12 11.14 1.21
N VAL A 32 -19.91 9.91 1.68
CA VAL A 32 -21.01 8.96 1.89
C VAL A 32 -21.87 9.43 3.07
N GLY A 33 -23.18 9.44 2.89
CA GLY A 33 -24.13 9.96 3.86
C GLY A 33 -24.37 11.48 3.80
N VAL A 34 -23.60 12.22 2.98
CA VAL A 34 -23.76 13.66 2.77
C VAL A 34 -24.07 13.96 1.30
N ASP A 35 -23.15 13.61 0.39
CA ASP A 35 -23.30 13.86 -1.05
C ASP A 35 -23.89 12.66 -1.80
N THR A 36 -23.91 11.50 -1.18
CA THR A 36 -24.46 10.25 -1.72
C THR A 36 -25.01 9.38 -0.60
N ASP A 37 -26.09 8.68 -0.86
CA ASP A 37 -26.79 7.87 0.15
C ASP A 37 -25.91 6.71 0.70
N ASN A 38 -25.10 6.10 -0.17
CA ASN A 38 -24.28 4.96 0.18
C ASN A 38 -23.17 4.70 -0.87
N TRP A 39 -22.26 3.81 -0.56
CA TRP A 39 -21.15 3.40 -1.43
C TRP A 39 -21.64 2.90 -2.79
N PHE A 40 -22.65 2.06 -2.83
CA PHE A 40 -23.18 1.50 -4.06
C PHE A 40 -23.70 2.58 -5.02
N ALA A 41 -24.50 3.53 -4.50
CA ALA A 41 -25.04 4.63 -5.31
C ALA A 41 -23.94 5.51 -5.89
N ALA A 42 -22.90 5.79 -5.09
CA ALA A 42 -21.74 6.56 -5.51
C ALA A 42 -20.96 5.84 -6.62
N LEU A 43 -20.53 4.60 -6.38
CA LEU A 43 -19.68 3.82 -7.28
C LEU A 43 -20.37 3.51 -8.61
N LYS A 44 -21.65 3.09 -8.56
CA LYS A 44 -22.45 2.77 -9.75
C LYS A 44 -22.50 3.89 -10.79
N ASN A 45 -22.50 5.15 -10.33
CA ASN A 45 -22.64 6.31 -11.22
C ASN A 45 -21.30 6.95 -11.57
N THR A 46 -20.20 6.49 -11.02
CA THR A 46 -18.86 7.10 -11.18
C THR A 46 -18.42 7.10 -12.64
N LEU A 47 -18.49 5.97 -13.34
CA LEU A 47 -18.06 5.87 -14.75
C LEU A 47 -18.83 6.80 -15.70
N ARG A 48 -20.07 7.15 -15.36
CA ARG A 48 -20.89 8.05 -16.20
C ARG A 48 -20.42 9.51 -16.18
N GLN A 49 -19.48 9.84 -15.30
CA GLN A 49 -18.95 11.17 -15.12
C GLN A 49 -17.60 11.36 -15.85
N ALA A 50 -17.21 10.37 -16.65
CA ALA A 50 -15.95 10.35 -17.40
C ALA A 50 -14.73 10.69 -16.51
N PRO A 51 -14.46 9.96 -15.42
CA PRO A 51 -13.27 10.16 -14.62
C PRO A 51 -12.04 9.60 -15.34
N ASP A 52 -10.87 10.17 -15.07
CA ASP A 52 -9.57 9.58 -15.43
C ASP A 52 -8.98 8.82 -14.24
N VAL A 53 -9.29 9.30 -13.02
CA VAL A 53 -8.81 8.72 -11.77
C VAL A 53 -9.97 8.59 -10.79
N ILE A 54 -10.05 7.43 -10.15
CA ILE A 54 -11.07 7.13 -9.14
C ILE A 54 -10.34 6.77 -7.84
N LEU A 55 -10.66 7.46 -6.76
CA LEU A 55 -10.20 7.11 -5.41
C LEU A 55 -11.38 6.59 -4.59
N ILE A 56 -11.29 5.35 -4.16
CA ILE A 56 -12.19 4.74 -3.18
C ILE A 56 -11.53 4.90 -1.81
N GLY A 57 -12.12 5.72 -0.94
CA GLY A 57 -11.56 6.06 0.36
C GLY A 57 -11.24 4.82 1.18
N GLU A 58 -12.11 3.79 1.13
CA GLU A 58 -11.86 2.50 1.79
C GLU A 58 -12.58 1.34 1.09
N ASN A 59 -11.82 0.26 0.83
CA ASN A 59 -12.37 -1.05 0.44
C ASN A 59 -12.70 -1.86 1.70
N ARG A 60 -13.97 -1.98 2.03
CA ARG A 60 -14.46 -2.68 3.24
C ARG A 60 -14.95 -4.08 2.97
N ASP A 61 -15.42 -4.36 1.77
CA ASP A 61 -16.16 -5.55 1.43
C ASP A 61 -15.96 -5.94 -0.05
N ARG A 62 -16.62 -7.03 -0.41
CA ARG A 62 -16.60 -7.56 -1.77
C ARG A 62 -17.17 -6.56 -2.79
N GLU A 63 -18.27 -5.86 -2.46
CA GLU A 63 -18.95 -5.00 -3.41
C GLU A 63 -18.05 -3.83 -3.84
N THR A 64 -17.43 -3.14 -2.88
CA THR A 64 -16.48 -2.06 -3.17
C THR A 64 -15.26 -2.56 -3.95
N MET A 65 -14.79 -3.79 -3.67
CA MET A 65 -13.68 -4.39 -4.41
C MET A 65 -14.06 -4.80 -5.82
N ASP A 66 -15.26 -5.36 -6.06
CA ASP A 66 -15.76 -5.66 -7.39
C ASP A 66 -15.82 -4.38 -8.27
N TYR A 67 -16.20 -3.21 -7.70
CA TYR A 67 -16.15 -1.93 -8.41
C TYR A 67 -14.73 -1.46 -8.69
N ALA A 68 -13.81 -1.59 -7.72
CA ALA A 68 -12.41 -1.20 -7.92
C ALA A 68 -11.77 -1.98 -9.08
N ILE A 69 -12.01 -3.29 -9.15
CA ILE A 69 -11.56 -4.15 -10.24
C ILE A 69 -12.20 -3.71 -11.57
N ALA A 70 -13.51 -3.53 -11.61
CA ALA A 70 -14.23 -3.12 -12.83
C ALA A 70 -13.73 -1.77 -13.36
N PHE A 71 -13.39 -0.82 -12.50
CA PHE A 71 -12.80 0.46 -12.90
C PHE A 71 -11.40 0.28 -13.52
N ALA A 72 -10.57 -0.57 -12.92
CA ALA A 72 -9.25 -0.88 -13.46
C ALA A 72 -9.35 -1.61 -14.81
N GLU A 73 -10.25 -2.59 -14.96
CA GLU A 73 -10.49 -3.31 -16.22
C GLU A 73 -10.95 -2.39 -17.36
N THR A 74 -11.66 -1.33 -17.04
CA THR A 74 -12.10 -0.33 -18.03
C THR A 74 -11.07 0.75 -18.32
N GLY A 75 -9.84 0.60 -17.80
CA GLY A 75 -8.68 1.45 -18.10
C GLY A 75 -8.52 2.68 -17.22
N HIS A 76 -9.32 2.84 -16.16
CA HIS A 76 -9.20 3.95 -15.22
C HIS A 76 -8.11 3.65 -14.18
N LEU A 77 -7.39 4.68 -13.74
CA LEU A 77 -6.54 4.56 -12.56
C LEU A 77 -7.44 4.53 -11.32
N CYS A 78 -7.66 3.33 -10.78
CA CYS A 78 -8.38 3.15 -9.53
C CYS A 78 -7.39 3.05 -8.38
N MET A 79 -7.54 3.90 -7.38
CA MET A 79 -6.81 3.86 -6.11
C MET A 79 -7.81 3.58 -4.98
N ALA A 80 -7.40 2.77 -4.02
CA ALA A 80 -8.24 2.47 -2.87
C ALA A 80 -7.38 2.28 -1.62
N THR A 81 -7.92 2.59 -0.45
CA THR A 81 -7.28 2.23 0.80
C THR A 81 -7.86 0.93 1.35
N LEU A 82 -7.05 0.23 2.12
CA LEU A 82 -7.40 -1.03 2.76
C LEU A 82 -6.75 -1.09 4.14
N HIS A 83 -7.49 -1.50 5.16
CA HIS A 83 -6.95 -1.72 6.49
C HIS A 83 -6.11 -3.01 6.53
N ALA A 84 -4.85 -2.90 6.16
CA ALA A 84 -3.87 -3.99 6.21
C ALA A 84 -2.50 -3.43 6.62
N ASN A 85 -1.72 -4.23 7.33
CA ASN A 85 -0.42 -3.80 7.86
C ASN A 85 0.76 -4.16 6.94
N SER A 86 0.51 -4.89 5.87
CA SER A 86 1.51 -5.28 4.88
C SER A 86 0.84 -5.71 3.57
N THR A 87 1.63 -5.83 2.50
CA THR A 87 1.18 -6.31 1.19
C THR A 87 0.54 -7.69 1.25
N ASN A 88 1.16 -8.66 1.97
CA ASN A 88 0.61 -10.01 2.09
C ASN A 88 -0.75 -9.98 2.80
N GLN A 89 -0.86 -9.23 3.90
CA GLN A 89 -2.14 -9.07 4.60
C GLN A 89 -3.20 -8.36 3.74
N ALA A 90 -2.79 -7.42 2.88
CA ALA A 90 -3.71 -6.77 1.94
C ALA A 90 -4.29 -7.78 0.95
N LEU A 91 -3.45 -8.62 0.35
CA LEU A 91 -3.89 -9.69 -0.56
C LEU A 91 -4.78 -10.71 0.14
N ASP A 92 -4.38 -11.21 1.31
CA ASP A 92 -5.18 -12.14 2.10
C ASP A 92 -6.57 -11.57 2.44
N ARG A 93 -6.60 -10.27 2.82
CA ARG A 93 -7.86 -9.58 3.14
C ARG A 93 -8.76 -9.46 1.92
N ILE A 94 -8.21 -9.08 0.77
CA ILE A 94 -8.97 -9.02 -0.48
C ILE A 94 -9.53 -10.40 -0.85
N ILE A 95 -8.70 -11.45 -0.79
CA ILE A 95 -9.12 -12.83 -1.06
C ILE A 95 -10.27 -13.24 -0.13
N ASN A 96 -10.22 -12.85 1.14
CA ASN A 96 -11.23 -13.17 2.13
C ASN A 96 -12.55 -12.39 1.98
N PHE A 97 -12.60 -11.32 1.21
CA PHE A 97 -13.87 -10.67 0.85
C PHE A 97 -14.72 -11.55 -0.08
N PHE A 98 -14.10 -12.50 -0.79
CA PHE A 98 -14.78 -13.30 -1.80
C PHE A 98 -15.00 -14.73 -1.34
N PRO A 99 -16.17 -15.33 -1.68
CA PRO A 99 -16.41 -16.73 -1.44
C PRO A 99 -15.47 -17.59 -2.29
N GLU A 100 -15.25 -18.82 -1.88
CA GLU A 100 -14.25 -19.72 -2.47
C GLU A 100 -14.42 -19.89 -3.99
N GLU A 101 -15.65 -19.97 -4.46
CA GLU A 101 -15.99 -20.17 -5.87
C GLU A 101 -15.56 -18.96 -6.77
N ARG A 102 -15.37 -17.79 -6.18
CA ARG A 102 -14.96 -16.57 -6.88
C ARG A 102 -13.48 -16.27 -6.79
N ARG A 103 -12.73 -16.97 -5.94
CA ARG A 103 -11.31 -16.67 -5.68
C ARG A 103 -10.41 -16.85 -6.87
N THR A 104 -10.63 -17.88 -7.69
CA THR A 104 -9.86 -18.12 -8.91
C THR A 104 -9.99 -16.94 -9.88
N GLN A 105 -11.22 -16.46 -10.12
CA GLN A 105 -11.45 -15.30 -10.97
C GLN A 105 -10.81 -14.05 -10.36
N LEU A 106 -11.00 -13.80 -9.08
CA LEU A 106 -10.39 -12.67 -8.37
C LEU A 106 -8.86 -12.64 -8.52
N LEU A 107 -8.20 -13.78 -8.35
CA LEU A 107 -6.73 -13.87 -8.47
C LEU A 107 -6.28 -13.58 -9.90
N THR A 108 -7.05 -14.03 -10.89
CA THR A 108 -6.81 -13.70 -12.31
C THR A 108 -6.95 -12.19 -12.52
N ASP A 109 -8.03 -11.58 -12.07
CA ASP A 109 -8.30 -10.16 -12.24
C ASP A 109 -7.24 -9.29 -11.54
N LEU A 110 -6.85 -9.65 -10.32
CA LEU A 110 -5.76 -8.98 -9.59
C LEU A 110 -4.42 -9.13 -10.31
N SER A 111 -4.10 -10.32 -10.81
CA SER A 111 -2.82 -10.55 -11.51
C SER A 111 -2.65 -9.66 -12.76
N LEU A 112 -3.76 -9.34 -13.42
CA LEU A 112 -3.79 -8.53 -14.64
C LEU A 112 -3.89 -7.01 -14.35
N ASN A 113 -4.67 -6.62 -13.36
CA ASN A 113 -5.07 -5.22 -13.16
C ASN A 113 -4.36 -4.52 -12.01
N LEU A 114 -3.82 -5.25 -11.03
CA LEU A 114 -3.05 -4.65 -9.95
C LEU A 114 -1.84 -3.92 -10.52
N GLN A 115 -1.57 -2.72 -10.04
CA GLN A 115 -0.37 -1.95 -10.37
C GLN A 115 0.63 -1.97 -9.21
N ALA A 116 0.17 -1.64 -8.02
CA ALA A 116 1.01 -1.56 -6.83
C ALA A 116 0.21 -1.74 -5.54
N PHE A 117 0.87 -2.24 -4.50
CA PHE A 117 0.49 -2.02 -3.11
C PHE A 117 1.53 -1.13 -2.44
N ILE A 118 1.04 -0.14 -1.69
CA ILE A 118 1.87 0.75 -0.88
C ILE A 118 1.35 0.66 0.55
N SER A 119 2.16 0.13 1.45
CA SER A 119 1.82 0.03 2.87
C SER A 119 2.74 0.92 3.69
N GLN A 120 2.26 1.44 4.82
CA GLN A 120 3.07 2.31 5.67
C GLN A 120 2.90 1.98 7.15
N ARG A 121 3.99 2.20 7.91
CA ARG A 121 4.00 2.17 9.37
C ARG A 121 4.62 3.46 9.89
N LEU A 122 4.02 4.07 10.89
CA LEU A 122 4.56 5.27 11.52
C LEU A 122 5.44 4.87 12.71
N VAL A 123 6.75 5.08 12.57
CA VAL A 123 7.75 4.73 13.58
C VAL A 123 8.19 6.00 14.32
N PRO A 124 8.34 5.99 15.67
CA PRO A 124 8.86 7.12 16.42
C PRO A 124 10.25 7.53 15.93
N ARG A 125 10.51 8.85 15.85
CA ARG A 125 11.86 9.33 15.55
C ARG A 125 12.77 9.13 16.75
N GLU A 126 14.03 8.79 16.51
CA GLU A 126 15.04 8.63 17.56
C GLU A 126 15.33 9.97 18.25
N HIS A 127 15.41 11.04 17.45
CA HIS A 127 15.69 12.38 17.94
C HIS A 127 14.54 13.33 17.56
N GLY A 128 14.12 14.14 18.55
CA GLY A 128 13.05 15.10 18.34
C GLY A 128 11.65 14.54 18.61
N LYS A 129 10.63 15.25 18.11
CA LYS A 129 9.23 14.88 18.25
C LYS A 129 8.69 14.36 16.90
N GLY A 130 7.69 13.49 17.00
CA GLY A 130 6.94 13.01 15.85
C GLY A 130 7.37 11.62 15.38
N ARG A 131 6.93 11.26 14.19
CA ARG A 131 7.13 9.94 13.59
C ARG A 131 7.66 10.09 12.18
N VAL A 132 8.23 9.01 11.65
CA VAL A 132 8.61 8.86 10.26
C VAL A 132 7.89 7.65 9.67
N ALA A 133 7.53 7.71 8.39
CA ALA A 133 6.90 6.59 7.71
C ALA A 133 7.97 5.60 7.23
N ALA A 134 7.88 4.35 7.70
CA ALA A 134 8.46 3.22 7.00
C ALA A 134 7.45 2.78 5.93
N VAL A 135 7.92 2.61 4.69
CA VAL A 135 7.04 2.33 3.55
C VAL A 135 7.44 1.01 2.92
N GLU A 136 6.45 0.16 2.67
CA GLU A 136 6.58 -1.04 1.86
C GLU A 136 5.96 -0.79 0.49
N VAL A 137 6.66 -1.16 -0.59
CA VAL A 137 6.19 -0.99 -1.98
C VAL A 137 6.30 -2.31 -2.71
N LEU A 138 5.17 -2.81 -3.19
CA LEU A 138 5.09 -3.89 -4.16
C LEU A 138 4.64 -3.31 -5.50
N LEU A 139 5.35 -3.68 -6.56
CA LEU A 139 4.94 -3.42 -7.94
C LEU A 139 4.53 -4.73 -8.62
N ASN A 140 3.51 -4.69 -9.46
CA ASN A 140 3.04 -5.88 -10.17
C ASN A 140 3.94 -6.20 -11.37
N SER A 141 5.11 -6.79 -11.10
CA SER A 141 5.97 -7.36 -12.14
C SER A 141 5.40 -8.68 -12.67
N PRO A 142 5.83 -9.19 -13.84
CA PRO A 142 5.35 -10.47 -14.38
C PRO A 142 5.47 -11.63 -13.39
N LEU A 143 6.54 -11.66 -12.58
CA LEU A 143 6.72 -12.70 -11.56
C LEU A 143 5.75 -12.55 -10.38
N ILE A 144 5.48 -11.31 -9.96
CA ILE A 144 4.46 -11.03 -8.93
C ILE A 144 3.07 -11.40 -9.45
N ALA A 145 2.75 -11.04 -10.70
CA ALA A 145 1.48 -11.41 -11.32
C ALA A 145 1.27 -12.93 -11.34
N ASP A 146 2.31 -13.70 -11.67
CA ASP A 146 2.25 -15.17 -11.67
C ASP A 146 2.00 -15.74 -10.25
N LEU A 147 2.69 -15.20 -9.23
CA LEU A 147 2.46 -15.58 -7.83
C LEU A 147 1.03 -15.26 -7.35
N ILE A 148 0.52 -14.06 -7.71
CA ILE A 148 -0.86 -13.68 -7.40
C ILE A 148 -1.84 -14.62 -8.08
N HIS A 149 -1.67 -14.90 -9.38
CA HIS A 149 -2.53 -15.79 -10.14
C HIS A 149 -2.60 -17.19 -9.54
N LYS A 150 -1.49 -17.70 -9.02
CA LYS A 150 -1.40 -19.00 -8.33
C LYS A 150 -1.89 -18.98 -6.88
N GLY A 151 -2.11 -17.81 -6.29
CA GLY A 151 -2.42 -17.65 -4.88
C GLY A 151 -1.22 -17.89 -3.94
N GLU A 152 0.00 -17.84 -4.46
CA GLU A 152 1.25 -18.08 -3.72
C GLU A 152 1.73 -16.81 -2.99
N VAL A 153 0.88 -16.24 -2.12
CA VAL A 153 1.11 -14.96 -1.44
C VAL A 153 2.41 -14.96 -0.62
N LEU A 154 2.78 -16.09 -0.03
CA LEU A 154 3.98 -16.19 0.81
C LEU A 154 5.28 -15.97 0.03
N GLY A 155 5.32 -16.31 -1.26
CA GLY A 155 6.49 -16.12 -2.12
C GLY A 155 6.78 -14.66 -2.48
N ILE A 156 5.79 -13.78 -2.35
CA ILE A 156 5.88 -12.38 -2.80
C ILE A 156 7.01 -11.61 -2.09
N LYS A 157 7.14 -11.75 -0.77
CA LYS A 157 8.18 -11.05 0.00
C LYS A 157 9.60 -11.36 -0.45
N GLU A 158 9.87 -12.61 -0.84
CA GLU A 158 11.20 -13.00 -1.33
C GLU A 158 11.52 -12.36 -2.68
N ILE A 159 10.52 -12.18 -3.54
CA ILE A 159 10.70 -11.47 -4.81
C ILE A 159 10.92 -9.98 -4.55
N MET A 160 10.14 -9.37 -3.66
CA MET A 160 10.29 -7.95 -3.29
C MET A 160 11.72 -7.66 -2.79
N LYS A 161 12.26 -8.51 -1.88
CA LYS A 161 13.61 -8.35 -1.33
C LYS A 161 14.70 -8.27 -2.41
N ARG A 162 14.48 -8.89 -3.58
CA ARG A 162 15.46 -8.98 -4.67
C ARG A 162 15.19 -7.99 -5.81
N SER A 163 14.14 -7.21 -5.71
CA SER A 163 13.63 -6.35 -6.80
C SER A 163 13.67 -4.85 -6.45
N ASN A 164 14.66 -4.45 -5.64
CA ASN A 164 14.86 -3.04 -5.27
C ASN A 164 15.23 -2.17 -6.47
N ASP A 165 15.90 -2.75 -7.47
CA ASP A 165 16.30 -2.08 -8.71
C ASP A 165 15.10 -1.55 -9.52
N ILE A 166 13.94 -2.18 -9.41
CA ILE A 166 12.69 -1.74 -10.05
C ILE A 166 11.78 -0.94 -9.09
N GLY A 167 12.24 -0.64 -7.88
CA GLY A 167 11.52 0.19 -6.90
C GLY A 167 10.66 -0.56 -5.88
N MET A 168 10.74 -1.90 -5.81
CA MET A 168 10.12 -2.64 -4.71
C MET A 168 10.92 -2.47 -3.42
N LEU A 169 10.22 -2.43 -2.28
CA LEU A 169 10.83 -2.24 -0.97
C LEU A 169 10.01 -2.98 0.08
N THR A 170 10.67 -3.79 0.90
CA THR A 170 10.02 -4.43 2.07
C THR A 170 10.08 -3.52 3.30
N PHE A 171 9.24 -3.77 4.30
CA PHE A 171 9.32 -3.03 5.57
C PHE A 171 10.67 -3.16 6.24
N ASP A 172 11.27 -4.35 6.26
CA ASP A 172 12.56 -4.58 6.91
C ASP A 172 13.68 -3.77 6.23
N GLN A 173 13.66 -3.68 4.90
CA GLN A 173 14.59 -2.82 4.15
C GLN A 173 14.37 -1.34 4.45
N ALA A 174 13.11 -0.87 4.46
CA ALA A 174 12.79 0.51 4.81
C ALA A 174 13.22 0.85 6.25
N LEU A 175 12.99 -0.04 7.20
CA LEU A 175 13.41 0.13 8.59
C LEU A 175 14.92 0.14 8.74
N TYR A 176 15.63 -0.71 7.98
CA TYR A 176 17.09 -0.69 7.93
C TYR A 176 17.61 0.67 7.46
N GLU A 177 17.06 1.22 6.37
CA GLU A 177 17.47 2.53 5.83
C GLU A 177 17.18 3.67 6.80
N LEU A 178 16.01 3.65 7.47
CA LEU A 178 15.66 4.63 8.49
C LEU A 178 16.57 4.56 9.70
N TYR A 179 16.97 3.36 10.13
CA TYR A 179 17.94 3.16 11.20
C TYR A 179 19.33 3.65 10.78
N GLU A 180 19.81 3.24 9.61
CA GLU A 180 21.13 3.61 9.11
C GLU A 180 21.29 5.13 8.93
N SER A 181 20.22 5.81 8.50
CA SER A 181 20.17 7.28 8.39
C SER A 181 19.98 8.02 9.72
N GLY A 182 19.87 7.31 10.85
CA GLY A 182 19.68 7.91 12.18
C GLY A 182 18.30 8.50 12.44
N GLN A 183 17.29 8.17 11.62
CA GLN A 183 15.94 8.67 11.79
C GLN A 183 15.17 7.93 12.89
N ILE A 184 15.45 6.63 13.08
CA ILE A 184 14.84 5.79 14.12
C ILE A 184 15.90 5.06 14.94
N GLY A 185 15.56 4.70 16.17
CA GLY A 185 16.42 3.91 17.05
C GLY A 185 16.37 2.41 16.73
N TYR A 186 17.38 1.67 17.22
CA TYR A 186 17.47 0.22 17.04
C TYR A 186 16.24 -0.53 17.53
N GLN A 187 15.80 -0.22 18.76
CA GLN A 187 14.63 -0.88 19.39
C GLN A 187 13.35 -0.65 18.57
N ASP A 188 13.15 0.56 18.06
CA ASP A 188 11.99 0.89 17.24
C ASP A 188 12.05 0.19 15.87
N ALA A 189 13.24 0.07 15.28
CA ALA A 189 13.43 -0.70 14.04
C ALA A 189 13.03 -2.16 14.23
N ILE A 190 13.59 -2.84 15.24
CA ILE A 190 13.31 -4.26 15.53
C ILE A 190 11.84 -4.50 15.89
N LYS A 191 11.25 -3.62 16.71
CA LYS A 191 9.84 -3.73 17.14
C LYS A 191 8.84 -3.66 15.97
N ASN A 192 9.18 -2.91 14.93
CA ASN A 192 8.32 -2.70 13.76
C ASN A 192 8.65 -3.61 12.58
N ALA A 193 9.67 -4.46 12.68
CA ALA A 193 10.08 -5.38 11.63
C ALA A 193 9.05 -6.49 11.36
N ASP A 194 8.98 -6.95 10.12
CA ASP A 194 8.26 -8.17 9.76
C ASP A 194 9.04 -9.41 10.23
N SER A 195 10.38 -9.39 10.07
CA SER A 195 11.30 -10.40 10.61
C SER A 195 12.36 -9.72 11.47
N ALA A 196 12.12 -9.68 12.79
CA ALA A 196 13.06 -9.09 13.74
C ALA A 196 14.45 -9.75 13.69
N ASN A 197 14.51 -11.05 13.41
CA ASN A 197 15.78 -11.77 13.30
C ASN A 197 16.56 -11.40 12.04
N ASP A 198 15.89 -11.33 10.90
CA ASP A 198 16.55 -10.95 9.63
C ASP A 198 17.06 -9.49 9.71
N LEU A 199 16.21 -8.57 10.20
CA LEU A 199 16.63 -7.17 10.36
C LEU A 199 17.78 -7.02 11.35
N ARG A 200 17.80 -7.79 12.45
CA ARG A 200 18.91 -7.81 13.40
C ARG A 200 20.20 -8.25 12.74
N LEU A 201 20.17 -9.33 11.96
CA LEU A 201 21.33 -9.82 11.22
C LEU A 201 21.81 -8.81 10.18
N ASP A 202 20.89 -8.19 9.42
CA ASP A 202 21.25 -7.14 8.46
C ASP A 202 21.93 -5.95 9.14
N ILE A 203 21.43 -5.49 10.28
CA ILE A 203 22.05 -4.42 11.06
C ILE A 203 23.45 -4.83 11.55
N GLN A 204 23.58 -6.03 12.12
CA GLN A 204 24.89 -6.50 12.63
C GLN A 204 25.93 -6.63 11.53
N LEU A 205 25.56 -7.14 10.36
CA LEU A 205 26.51 -7.46 9.29
C LEU A 205 26.82 -6.26 8.38
N ARG A 206 25.87 -5.36 8.18
CA ARG A 206 25.93 -4.36 7.10
C ARG A 206 25.90 -2.91 7.58
N SER A 207 25.41 -2.64 8.82
CA SER A 207 25.25 -1.27 9.31
C SER A 207 26.58 -0.64 9.70
N ARG A 208 26.90 0.50 9.07
CA ARG A 208 28.02 1.35 9.46
C ARG A 208 27.76 2.06 10.79
N ARG A 209 26.50 2.39 11.04
CA ARG A 209 26.07 3.02 12.27
C ARG A 209 26.30 2.10 13.48
N ALA A 210 25.90 0.84 13.38
CA ALA A 210 26.13 -0.15 14.44
C ALA A 210 27.61 -0.40 14.70
N GLN A 211 28.43 -0.47 13.65
CA GLN A 211 29.89 -0.66 13.77
C GLN A 211 30.58 0.53 14.45
N ASN A 212 30.08 1.75 14.26
CA ASN A 212 30.63 2.97 14.84
C ASN A 212 30.16 3.23 16.27
N ALA A 213 29.09 2.60 16.73
CA ALA A 213 28.52 2.81 18.07
C ALA A 213 29.28 2.09 19.20
N GLY A 214 30.30 1.25 18.89
CA GLY A 214 31.09 0.51 19.86
C GLY A 214 30.34 -0.67 20.52
N PRO A 215 30.97 -1.42 21.44
CA PRO A 215 30.39 -2.63 22.04
C PRO A 215 29.24 -2.39 23.03
N ASP A 216 28.81 -1.15 23.25
CA ASP A 216 27.73 -0.79 24.19
C ASP A 216 26.31 -0.96 23.65
N LEU A 217 26.13 -1.42 22.40
CA LEU A 217 24.84 -1.94 21.95
C LEU A 217 24.68 -3.34 22.57
N GLU A 218 24.19 -3.39 23.81
CA GLU A 218 23.67 -4.64 24.40
C GLU A 218 22.54 -5.17 23.50
N LEU A 219 22.93 -6.10 22.65
CA LEU A 219 22.04 -6.90 21.82
C LEU A 219 21.40 -7.97 22.75
N ILE A 220 20.43 -7.53 23.59
CA ILE A 220 19.60 -8.43 24.40
C ILE A 220 18.42 -8.90 23.56
#